data_3741c0cfa942884bc4e9f28ee5eec9c4
#
_entry.id   3741c0cfa942884bc4e9f28ee5eec9c4
#
_cell.length_a   1.000
_cell.length_b   1.000
_cell.length_c   1.000
_cell.angle_alpha   90.00
_cell.angle_beta   90.00
_cell.angle_gamma   90.00
#
_symmetry.space_group_name_H-M   'P 1'
#
loop_
_entity.id
_entity.type
_entity.pdbx_description
1 polymer ?
#
loop_
_entity_poly.entity_id
_entity_poly.type
_entity_poly.pdbx_seq_one_letter_code
_entity_poly.pdbx_strand_id
1 'polypeptide(L)'
;MSKYYLIGKKLPHSYSAKIHIDRGYDYELKEIAENDLGVFVKSGEYAGLNVTVPYKETVMRFLDDIDPSAAKIGAVNTVVKENGKLVGYNTDILGMRFAFDAAEIDVRGRNVLLLGSGGTSKTARTLCEKLGAK
;
A
#
# COMPACT_ATOMS: atom_id res chain seq x y z
N MET A 1 -16.75 9.89 14.76
CA MET A 1 -15.37 9.32 14.79
C MET A 1 -14.89 9.12 13.40
N SER A 2 -13.63 9.38 13.15
CA SER A 2 -13.07 9.21 11.81
C SER A 2 -12.72 7.75 11.58
N LYS A 3 -13.35 7.13 10.62
CA LYS A 3 -13.20 5.71 10.28
C LYS A 3 -11.99 5.48 9.35
N TYR A 4 -11.32 4.36 9.51
CA TYR A 4 -10.27 3.89 8.60
C TYR A 4 -10.80 2.80 7.67
N TYR A 5 -10.27 2.70 6.47
CA TYR A 5 -10.70 1.69 5.51
C TYR A 5 -9.50 0.97 4.87
N LEU A 6 -9.70 -0.32 4.56
CA LEU A 6 -8.96 -0.98 3.50
C LEU A 6 -9.82 -0.92 2.24
N ILE A 7 -9.30 -0.32 1.18
CA ILE A 7 -9.98 -0.24 -0.11
C ILE A 7 -9.35 -1.16 -1.16
N GLY A 8 -10.19 -1.80 -1.93
CA GLY A 8 -9.82 -2.68 -3.05
C GLY A 8 -11.03 -2.98 -3.92
N LYS A 9 -10.83 -3.70 -5.03
CA LYS A 9 -11.94 -4.07 -5.93
C LYS A 9 -12.72 -5.26 -5.37
N LYS A 10 -12.02 -6.25 -4.79
CA LYS A 10 -12.55 -7.41 -4.09
C LYS A 10 -11.70 -7.71 -2.88
N LEU A 11 -12.36 -7.98 -1.76
CA LEU A 11 -11.71 -8.16 -0.46
C LEU A 11 -12.21 -9.45 0.24
N PRO A 12 -12.13 -10.62 -0.42
CA PRO A 12 -12.72 -11.85 0.11
C PRO A 12 -12.05 -12.34 1.40
N HIS A 13 -10.74 -12.09 1.54
CA HIS A 13 -9.94 -12.47 2.70
C HIS A 13 -8.96 -11.35 3.03
N SER A 14 -9.11 -10.77 4.23
CA SER A 14 -8.17 -9.76 4.73
C SER A 14 -8.04 -9.85 6.24
N TYR A 15 -6.81 -9.97 6.71
CA TYR A 15 -6.50 -9.88 8.14
C TYR A 15 -6.41 -8.44 8.64
N SER A 16 -6.37 -7.45 7.73
CA SER A 16 -6.19 -6.03 8.08
C SER A 16 -7.24 -5.53 9.04
N ALA A 17 -8.53 -5.84 8.80
CA ALA A 17 -9.60 -5.42 9.70
C ALA A 17 -9.38 -5.96 11.12
N LYS A 18 -9.12 -7.26 11.25
CA LYS A 18 -8.87 -7.85 12.57
C LYS A 18 -7.69 -7.19 13.28
N ILE A 19 -6.56 -7.03 12.59
CA ILE A 19 -5.34 -6.45 13.16
C ILE A 19 -5.59 -5.01 13.66
N HIS A 20 -6.30 -4.20 12.88
CA HIS A 20 -6.56 -2.80 13.25
C HIS A 20 -7.63 -2.67 14.33
N ILE A 21 -8.70 -3.46 14.26
CA ILE A 21 -9.76 -3.49 15.29
C ILE A 21 -9.19 -3.95 16.64
N ASP A 22 -8.37 -5.00 16.65
CA ASP A 22 -7.71 -5.49 17.87
C ASP A 22 -6.78 -4.41 18.50
N ARG A 23 -6.36 -3.42 17.73
CA ARG A 23 -5.58 -2.26 18.18
C ARG A 23 -6.42 -1.02 18.51
N GLY A 24 -7.75 -1.13 18.48
CA GLY A 24 -8.67 -0.06 18.85
C GLY A 24 -9.04 0.92 17.73
N TYR A 25 -8.72 0.62 16.48
CA TYR A 25 -9.15 1.44 15.34
C TYR A 25 -10.57 1.10 14.88
N ASP A 26 -11.38 2.10 14.56
CA ASP A 26 -12.64 1.92 13.81
C ASP A 26 -12.29 1.68 12.33
N TYR A 27 -12.22 0.40 11.95
CA TYR A 27 -11.67 -0.03 10.67
C TYR A 27 -12.60 -0.95 9.92
N GLU A 28 -12.81 -0.69 8.64
CA GLU A 28 -13.67 -1.49 7.76
C GLU A 28 -13.01 -1.86 6.43
N LEU A 29 -13.47 -2.97 5.85
CA LEU A 29 -13.16 -3.35 4.47
C LEU A 29 -14.18 -2.68 3.54
N LYS A 30 -13.72 -2.00 2.49
CA LYS A 30 -14.58 -1.33 1.54
C LYS A 30 -14.22 -1.69 0.11
N GLU A 31 -15.07 -2.50 -0.51
CA GLU A 31 -14.97 -2.77 -1.94
C GLU A 31 -15.47 -1.56 -2.73
N ILE A 32 -14.68 -1.12 -3.70
CA ILE A 32 -14.96 0.08 -4.52
C ILE A 32 -14.79 -0.29 -5.99
N ALA A 33 -15.75 0.10 -6.82
CA ALA A 33 -15.61 -0.02 -8.26
C ALA A 33 -14.56 1.00 -8.78
N GLU A 34 -13.89 0.69 -9.86
CA GLU A 34 -12.81 1.53 -10.41
C GLU A 34 -13.27 2.97 -10.70
N ASN A 35 -14.48 3.12 -11.24
CA ASN A 35 -15.05 4.43 -11.55
C ASN A 35 -15.34 5.28 -10.30
N ASP A 36 -15.56 4.67 -9.15
CA ASP A 36 -15.89 5.35 -7.90
C ASP A 36 -14.66 5.65 -7.03
N LEU A 37 -13.51 5.04 -7.37
CA LEU A 37 -12.28 5.18 -6.59
C LEU A 37 -11.88 6.63 -6.38
N GLY A 38 -11.83 7.42 -7.45
CA GLY A 38 -11.42 8.83 -7.38
C GLY A 38 -12.35 9.68 -6.54
N VAL A 39 -13.66 9.47 -6.66
CA VAL A 39 -14.68 10.18 -5.88
C VAL A 39 -14.49 9.86 -4.40
N PHE A 40 -14.36 8.58 -4.03
CA PHE A 40 -14.19 8.17 -2.64
C PHE A 40 -12.87 8.69 -2.05
N VAL A 41 -11.75 8.55 -2.75
CA VAL A 41 -10.45 9.03 -2.26
C VAL A 41 -10.46 10.54 -2.04
N LYS A 42 -11.00 11.31 -2.99
CA LYS A 42 -11.06 12.77 -2.88
C LYS A 42 -12.10 13.29 -1.88
N SER A 43 -13.11 12.49 -1.51
CA SER A 43 -14.09 12.92 -0.50
C SER A 43 -13.42 13.25 0.83
N GLY A 44 -12.35 12.52 1.14
CA GLY A 44 -11.65 12.70 2.41
C GLY A 44 -12.51 12.36 3.65
N GLU A 45 -13.64 11.68 3.49
CA GLU A 45 -14.55 11.29 4.58
C GLU A 45 -14.06 10.05 5.34
N TYR A 46 -12.79 10.06 5.71
CA TYR A 46 -12.11 8.98 6.44
C TYR A 46 -10.93 9.53 7.23
N ALA A 47 -10.43 8.77 8.20
CA ALA A 47 -9.23 9.12 8.95
C ALA A 47 -7.95 8.75 8.20
N GLY A 48 -7.97 7.64 7.48
CA GLY A 48 -6.88 7.15 6.65
C GLY A 48 -7.32 5.92 5.86
N LEU A 49 -6.55 5.57 4.83
CA LEU A 49 -6.81 4.42 3.98
C LEU A 49 -5.61 3.50 3.93
N ASN A 50 -5.87 2.19 3.96
CA ASN A 50 -5.00 1.23 3.31
C ASN A 50 -5.55 0.91 1.92
N VAL A 51 -4.66 0.67 0.97
CA VAL A 51 -5.00 0.42 -0.42
C VAL A 51 -4.41 -0.91 -0.86
N THR A 52 -5.25 -1.77 -1.43
CA THR A 52 -4.82 -3.05 -1.96
C THR A 52 -5.19 -3.22 -3.44
N VAL A 53 -5.02 -4.42 -3.95
CA VAL A 53 -5.24 -4.79 -5.36
C VAL A 53 -6.65 -4.39 -5.82
N PRO A 54 -6.79 -3.78 -7.01
CA PRO A 54 -5.76 -3.44 -8.00
C PRO A 54 -5.33 -1.96 -7.93
N TYR A 55 -5.59 -1.24 -6.83
CA TYR A 55 -5.62 0.22 -6.80
C TYR A 55 -4.33 0.89 -6.31
N LYS A 56 -3.29 0.13 -5.93
CA LYS A 56 -2.05 0.71 -5.39
C LYS A 56 -1.33 1.67 -6.34
N GLU A 57 -1.49 1.49 -7.65
CA GLU A 57 -0.95 2.41 -8.66
C GLU A 57 -1.95 3.49 -9.01
N THR A 58 -3.20 3.09 -9.28
CA THR A 58 -4.25 4.00 -9.74
C THR A 58 -4.58 5.08 -8.72
N VAL A 59 -4.53 4.76 -7.41
CA VAL A 59 -4.83 5.72 -6.33
C VAL A 59 -3.93 6.94 -6.35
N MET A 60 -2.70 6.80 -6.82
CA MET A 60 -1.70 7.88 -6.85
C MET A 60 -2.19 9.12 -7.61
N ARG A 61 -3.06 8.94 -8.61
CA ARG A 61 -3.63 10.05 -9.42
C ARG A 61 -4.57 10.97 -8.64
N PHE A 62 -5.05 10.52 -7.49
CA PHE A 62 -6.06 11.21 -6.69
C PHE A 62 -5.50 11.84 -5.42
N LEU A 63 -4.18 11.72 -5.20
CA LEU A 63 -3.47 12.24 -4.03
C LEU A 63 -2.87 13.61 -4.33
N ASP A 64 -2.73 14.41 -3.28
CA ASP A 64 -2.11 15.75 -3.38
C ASP A 64 -0.59 15.67 -3.34
N ASP A 65 -0.06 14.67 -2.63
CA ASP A 65 1.38 14.44 -2.51
C ASP A 65 1.69 12.95 -2.33
N ILE A 66 2.91 12.55 -2.65
CA ILE A 66 3.37 11.17 -2.53
C ILE A 66 4.78 11.18 -1.93
N ASP A 67 4.96 10.39 -0.87
CA ASP A 67 6.29 10.19 -0.29
C ASP A 67 7.31 9.78 -1.35
N PRO A 68 8.52 10.36 -1.36
CA PRO A 68 9.52 10.06 -2.39
C PRO A 68 9.84 8.56 -2.55
N SER A 69 9.81 7.78 -1.46
CA SER A 69 10.00 6.34 -1.53
C SER A 69 8.84 5.65 -2.26
N ALA A 70 7.59 6.02 -1.95
CA ALA A 70 6.41 5.49 -2.63
C ALA A 70 6.36 5.91 -4.11
N ALA A 71 6.74 7.13 -4.43
CA ALA A 71 6.85 7.63 -5.79
C ALA A 71 7.88 6.82 -6.60
N LYS A 72 9.04 6.54 -6.02
CA LYS A 72 10.09 5.72 -6.65
C LYS A 72 9.63 4.27 -6.89
N ILE A 73 8.86 3.71 -5.97
CA ILE A 73 8.27 2.37 -6.12
C ILE A 73 7.19 2.38 -7.22
N GLY A 74 6.43 3.46 -7.33
CA GLY A 74 5.28 3.57 -8.23
C GLY A 74 4.03 2.86 -7.70
N ALA A 75 3.90 2.73 -6.37
CA ALA A 75 2.73 2.13 -5.73
C ALA A 75 2.53 2.69 -4.31
N VAL A 76 1.28 2.97 -3.96
CA VAL A 76 0.83 3.46 -2.65
C VAL A 76 -0.09 2.42 -2.02
N ASN A 77 0.17 2.06 -0.77
CA ASN A 77 -0.71 1.18 0.03
C ASN A 77 -1.31 1.87 1.25
N THR A 78 -0.92 3.10 1.53
CA THR A 78 -1.39 3.86 2.70
C THR A 78 -1.60 5.31 2.31
N VAL A 79 -2.76 5.87 2.64
CA VAL A 79 -3.09 7.28 2.44
C VAL A 79 -3.44 7.90 3.78
N VAL A 80 -2.80 9.01 4.10
CA VAL A 80 -3.06 9.79 5.32
C VAL A 80 -3.38 11.23 4.99
N LYS A 81 -4.02 11.92 5.92
CA LYS A 81 -4.25 13.36 5.83
C LYS A 81 -3.20 14.11 6.62
N GLU A 82 -2.43 14.92 5.94
CA GLU A 82 -1.40 15.76 6.53
C GLU A 82 -1.59 17.21 6.10
N ASN A 83 -1.81 18.10 7.07
CA ASN A 83 -2.00 19.52 6.81
C ASN A 83 -3.08 19.82 5.75
N GLY A 84 -4.18 19.06 5.76
CA GLY A 84 -5.28 19.19 4.80
C GLY A 84 -5.04 18.56 3.44
N LYS A 85 -3.89 17.90 3.22
CA LYS A 85 -3.56 17.19 1.98
C LYS A 85 -3.67 15.68 2.15
N LEU A 86 -3.98 14.99 1.06
CA LEU A 86 -3.93 13.54 0.96
C LEU A 86 -2.52 13.12 0.52
N VAL A 87 -1.80 12.44 1.40
CA VAL A 87 -0.42 12.02 1.16
C VAL A 87 -0.34 10.51 1.08
N GLY A 88 0.32 10.00 0.05
CA GLY A 88 0.48 8.57 -0.21
C GLY A 88 1.82 8.02 0.24
N TYR A 89 1.79 6.85 0.89
CA TYR A 89 2.96 6.11 1.38
C TYR A 89 2.96 4.66 0.89
N ASN A 90 4.14 4.04 0.91
CA ASN A 90 4.27 2.60 0.73
C ASN A 90 4.94 1.97 1.95
N THR A 91 4.14 1.31 2.78
CA THR A 91 4.62 0.57 3.96
C THR A 91 4.91 -0.90 3.65
N ASP A 92 4.50 -1.41 2.48
CA ASP A 92 4.77 -2.79 2.07
C ASP A 92 6.27 -3.07 1.95
N ILE A 93 7.07 -2.07 1.53
CA ILE A 93 8.52 -2.24 1.41
C ILE A 93 9.17 -2.50 2.76
N LEU A 94 8.68 -1.89 3.83
CA LEU A 94 9.18 -2.10 5.19
C LEU A 94 8.82 -3.49 5.69
N GLY A 95 7.57 -3.91 5.49
CA GLY A 95 7.09 -5.25 5.86
C GLY A 95 7.83 -6.35 5.09
N MET A 96 8.05 -6.15 3.79
CA MET A 96 8.79 -7.10 2.96
C MET A 96 10.26 -7.18 3.37
N ARG A 97 10.90 -6.05 3.69
CA ARG A 97 12.27 -6.04 4.23
C ARG A 97 12.35 -6.82 5.53
N PHE A 98 11.42 -6.58 6.46
CA PHE A 98 11.35 -7.33 7.71
C PHE A 98 11.19 -8.84 7.47
N ALA A 99 10.33 -9.24 6.51
CA ALA A 99 10.14 -10.64 6.16
C ALA A 99 11.41 -11.28 5.59
N PHE A 100 12.19 -10.57 4.77
CA PHE A 100 13.46 -11.03 4.24
C PHE A 100 14.48 -11.23 5.37
N ASP A 101 14.60 -10.26 6.27
CA ASP A 101 15.51 -10.32 7.40
C ASP A 101 15.13 -11.49 8.35
N ALA A 102 13.85 -11.66 8.65
CA ALA A 102 13.35 -12.75 9.51
C ALA A 102 13.54 -14.15 8.91
N ALA A 103 13.49 -14.25 7.58
CA ALA A 103 13.71 -15.51 6.86
C ALA A 103 15.18 -15.71 6.44
N GLU A 104 16.09 -14.82 6.84
CA GLU A 104 17.51 -14.84 6.47
C GLU A 104 17.75 -14.90 4.95
N ILE A 105 16.87 -14.20 4.17
CA ILE A 105 16.96 -14.11 2.71
C ILE A 105 17.97 -13.02 2.33
N ASP A 106 19.11 -13.42 1.80
CA ASP A 106 20.11 -12.52 1.21
C ASP A 106 20.07 -12.62 -0.33
N VAL A 107 19.72 -11.49 -0.96
CA VAL A 107 19.63 -11.38 -2.43
C VAL A 107 20.84 -10.67 -3.04
N ARG A 108 21.80 -10.23 -2.25
CA ARG A 108 22.97 -9.48 -2.73
C ARG A 108 23.75 -10.26 -3.77
N GLY A 109 23.93 -9.66 -4.94
CA GLY A 109 24.64 -10.27 -6.06
C GLY A 109 23.94 -11.47 -6.70
N ARG A 110 22.69 -11.77 -6.30
CA ARG A 110 21.91 -12.90 -6.84
C ARG A 110 20.97 -12.43 -7.94
N ASN A 111 20.67 -13.33 -8.86
CA ASN A 111 19.59 -13.14 -9.83
C ASN A 111 18.26 -13.47 -9.14
N VAL A 112 17.29 -12.54 -9.24
CA VAL A 112 15.98 -12.69 -8.65
C VAL A 112 14.94 -12.74 -9.77
N LEU A 113 14.09 -13.77 -9.77
CA LEU A 113 12.94 -13.87 -10.66
C LEU A 113 11.69 -13.37 -9.94
N LEU A 114 11.06 -12.32 -10.49
CA LEU A 114 9.79 -11.78 -10.02
C LEU A 114 8.64 -12.25 -10.92
N LEU A 115 7.66 -12.94 -10.32
CA LEU A 115 6.45 -13.36 -11.01
C LEU A 115 5.30 -12.44 -10.63
N GLY A 116 4.90 -11.55 -11.55
CA GLY A 116 3.84 -10.58 -11.36
C GLY A 116 4.19 -9.19 -11.85
N SER A 117 3.18 -8.33 -12.02
CA SER A 117 3.32 -6.97 -12.57
C SER A 117 2.57 -5.88 -11.81
N GLY A 118 1.88 -6.21 -10.71
CA GLY A 118 1.11 -5.26 -9.90
C GLY A 118 1.96 -4.47 -8.90
N GLY A 119 1.31 -3.66 -8.05
CA GLY A 119 1.98 -2.79 -7.09
C GLY A 119 2.95 -3.51 -6.14
N THR A 120 2.60 -4.71 -5.67
CA THR A 120 3.48 -5.52 -4.82
C THR A 120 4.74 -5.98 -5.56
N SER A 121 4.64 -6.31 -6.84
CA SER A 121 5.79 -6.64 -7.70
C SER A 121 6.76 -5.46 -7.82
N LYS A 122 6.24 -4.24 -8.00
CA LYS A 122 7.06 -3.02 -8.02
C LYS A 122 7.78 -2.79 -6.70
N THR A 123 7.10 -3.02 -5.58
CA THR A 123 7.70 -2.95 -4.24
C THR A 123 8.82 -3.97 -4.07
N ALA A 124 8.59 -5.23 -4.44
CA ALA A 124 9.58 -6.30 -4.36
C ALA A 124 10.81 -6.02 -5.21
N ARG A 125 10.60 -5.54 -6.45
CA ARG A 125 11.69 -5.15 -7.34
C ARG A 125 12.55 -4.05 -6.71
N THR A 126 11.92 -2.97 -6.23
CA THR A 126 12.64 -1.86 -5.60
C THR A 126 13.42 -2.32 -4.37
N LEU A 127 12.85 -3.22 -3.56
CA LEU A 127 13.55 -3.78 -2.41
C LEU A 127 14.76 -4.60 -2.84
N CYS A 128 14.60 -5.53 -3.79
CA CYS A 128 15.69 -6.37 -4.27
C CYS A 128 16.85 -5.53 -4.85
N GLU A 129 16.53 -4.50 -5.65
CA GLU A 129 17.51 -3.55 -6.18
C GLU A 129 18.27 -2.83 -5.04
N LYS A 130 17.55 -2.34 -4.01
CA LYS A 130 18.16 -1.71 -2.83
C LYS A 130 19.06 -2.66 -2.03
N LEU A 131 18.74 -3.95 -2.02
CA LEU A 131 19.52 -4.99 -1.34
C LEU A 131 20.68 -5.51 -2.19
N GLY A 132 20.85 -5.01 -3.40
CA GLY A 132 21.98 -5.34 -4.27
C GLY A 132 21.79 -6.61 -5.09
N ALA A 133 20.56 -7.00 -5.42
CA ALA A 133 20.28 -8.03 -6.42
C ALA A 133 20.77 -7.58 -7.82
N LYS A 134 21.06 -8.57 -8.69
CA LYS A 134 21.46 -8.38 -10.09
C LYS A 134 20.24 -8.35 -11.00
#